data_abcd88ba0bd993228fdba4cc450995e5
#
_entry.id   abcd88ba0bd993228fdba4cc450995e5
#
_cell.length_a   1.000
_cell.length_b   1.000
_cell.length_c   1.000
_cell.angle_alpha   90.00
_cell.angle_beta   90.00
_cell.angle_gamma   90.00
#
_symmetry.space_group_name_H-M   'P 1'
#
loop_
_entity.id
_entity.type
_entity.pdbx_description
1 polymer ?
#
loop_
_entity_poly.entity_id
_entity_poly.type
_entity_poly.pdbx_seq_one_letter_code
_entity_poly.pdbx_strand_id
1 'polypeptide(L)'
;MMANLDLHFGAGLALDVGETVRQARWMENLGYEYFSVGEHFMRGDPPGPTHAALPVLAVAAGATDQMRVLSSIILTPFYHPLFLARTAATLDAASGGRLTLGVGVGGEFPVEFEAAGLRVNQRGRRTDECLEVMRKLWTGEKVTFSGRHFQLTDAMINPLPVQKPNPPVLVSGRRDAAMARAAKFGDGWMPYFYDAPRYRDSVGKIKGFAAEAGRDISGFQWAHFPYIAIYPTEQQAAEVAAEQLGGRYLYGGEFLDIVRKYCLLGTVENCIEQLQEYIDAGARHIIFSISCPREDRERHLETIAKELIPHFRNKQA
;
A
#
# COMPACT_ATOMS: atom_id res chain seq x y z
N MET A 1 -8.14 10.11 -29.45
CA MET A 1 -8.87 9.12 -28.64
C MET A 1 -8.02 8.85 -27.41
N MET A 2 -8.35 9.39 -26.24
CA MET A 2 -7.66 9.00 -25.01
C MET A 2 -8.04 7.55 -24.71
N ALA A 3 -7.03 6.70 -24.52
CA ALA A 3 -7.27 5.32 -24.12
C ALA A 3 -8.05 5.32 -22.80
N ASN A 4 -9.06 4.47 -22.71
CA ASN A 4 -9.80 4.26 -21.47
C ASN A 4 -8.79 3.78 -20.39
N LEU A 5 -8.42 4.68 -19.49
CA LEU A 5 -7.47 4.39 -18.42
C LEU A 5 -8.21 3.69 -17.29
N ASP A 6 -7.92 2.42 -17.07
CA ASP A 6 -8.52 1.64 -15.96
C ASP A 6 -7.96 2.16 -14.62
N LEU A 7 -8.63 3.16 -14.04
CA LEU A 7 -8.23 3.85 -12.82
C LEU A 7 -9.03 3.32 -11.62
N HIS A 8 -8.31 2.94 -10.59
CA HIS A 8 -8.85 2.42 -9.34
C HIS A 8 -8.51 3.32 -8.17
N PHE A 9 -9.49 3.60 -7.31
CA PHE A 9 -9.33 4.52 -6.20
C PHE A 9 -9.66 3.85 -4.87
N GLY A 10 -8.81 4.13 -3.88
CA GLY A 10 -8.98 3.67 -2.52
C GLY A 10 -8.47 4.69 -1.50
N ALA A 11 -8.71 4.42 -0.24
CA ALA A 11 -8.17 5.23 0.83
C ALA A 11 -7.83 4.39 2.08
N GLY A 12 -6.96 4.95 2.92
CA GLY A 12 -6.61 4.37 4.20
C GLY A 12 -7.70 4.54 5.26
N LEU A 13 -7.70 3.63 6.25
CA LEU A 13 -8.51 3.77 7.47
C LEU A 13 -8.26 5.15 8.10
N ALA A 14 -9.29 5.95 8.18
CA ALA A 14 -9.20 7.33 8.65
C ALA A 14 -9.62 7.51 10.12
N LEU A 15 -10.35 6.54 10.66
CA LEU A 15 -10.82 6.52 12.05
C LEU A 15 -10.07 5.46 12.88
N ASP A 16 -10.49 5.23 14.10
CA ASP A 16 -9.91 4.15 14.90
C ASP A 16 -10.44 2.77 14.48
N VAL A 17 -9.75 1.73 14.94
CA VAL A 17 -10.06 0.35 14.57
C VAL A 17 -11.46 -0.09 15.02
N GLY A 18 -12.02 0.51 16.08
CA GLY A 18 -13.39 0.24 16.54
C GLY A 18 -14.45 0.66 15.52
N GLU A 19 -14.13 1.60 14.64
CA GLU A 19 -15.02 2.12 13.60
C GLU A 19 -14.90 1.39 12.26
N THR A 20 -14.07 0.34 12.16
CA THR A 20 -13.74 -0.33 10.89
C THR A 20 -14.98 -0.74 10.09
N VAL A 21 -15.97 -1.38 10.74
CA VAL A 21 -17.20 -1.84 10.07
C VAL A 21 -17.99 -0.67 9.46
N ARG A 22 -18.20 0.38 10.26
CA ARG A 22 -18.94 1.58 9.83
C ARG A 22 -18.21 2.25 8.68
N GLN A 23 -16.91 2.46 8.83
CA GLN A 23 -16.12 3.17 7.84
C GLN A 23 -15.98 2.38 6.53
N ALA A 24 -15.76 1.07 6.58
CA ALA A 24 -15.65 0.25 5.38
C ALA A 24 -16.94 0.29 4.55
N ARG A 25 -18.10 0.09 5.19
CA ARG A 25 -19.41 0.22 4.53
C ARG A 25 -19.65 1.61 3.94
N TRP A 26 -19.31 2.62 4.70
CA TRP A 26 -19.49 4.01 4.27
C TRP A 26 -18.59 4.33 3.06
N MET A 27 -17.32 3.93 3.06
CA MET A 27 -16.41 4.10 1.93
C MET A 27 -16.86 3.32 0.69
N GLU A 28 -17.37 2.09 0.87
CA GLU A 28 -17.96 1.32 -0.23
C GLU A 28 -19.15 2.05 -0.86
N ASN A 29 -20.06 2.61 -0.03
CA ASN A 29 -21.18 3.40 -0.50
C ASN A 29 -20.78 4.72 -1.20
N LEU A 30 -19.62 5.28 -0.86
CA LEU A 30 -19.02 6.41 -1.56
C LEU A 30 -18.35 6.03 -2.89
N GLY A 31 -18.24 4.73 -3.18
CA GLY A 31 -17.67 4.22 -4.44
C GLY A 31 -16.15 4.07 -4.42
N TYR A 32 -15.51 4.01 -3.25
CA TYR A 32 -14.12 3.58 -3.15
C TYR A 32 -13.99 2.08 -3.45
N GLU A 33 -12.95 1.71 -4.19
CA GLU A 33 -12.69 0.32 -4.57
C GLU A 33 -11.74 -0.39 -3.60
N TYR A 34 -10.89 0.36 -2.86
CA TYR A 34 -9.98 -0.18 -1.88
C TYR A 34 -10.18 0.44 -0.49
N PHE A 35 -10.23 -0.43 0.50
CA PHE A 35 -10.05 -0.09 1.90
C PHE A 35 -8.63 -0.50 2.33
N SER A 36 -7.80 0.43 2.78
CA SER A 36 -6.42 0.12 3.09
C SER A 36 -6.05 0.35 4.55
N VAL A 37 -5.15 -0.48 5.06
CA VAL A 37 -4.62 -0.39 6.43
C VAL A 37 -3.11 -0.59 6.43
N GLY A 38 -2.38 0.38 6.97
CA GLY A 38 -0.95 0.28 7.23
C GLY A 38 -0.66 -0.45 8.54
N GLU A 39 0.59 -0.89 8.70
CA GLU A 39 1.05 -1.62 9.87
C GLU A 39 2.33 -1.01 10.41
N HIS A 40 2.36 -0.84 11.72
CA HIS A 40 3.55 -0.63 12.56
C HIS A 40 3.33 -1.33 13.89
N PHE A 41 4.42 -1.68 14.57
CA PHE A 41 4.36 -2.31 15.90
C PHE A 41 4.66 -1.30 17.01
N MET A 42 5.63 -0.40 16.77
CA MET A 42 6.07 0.62 17.73
C MET A 42 6.46 1.90 16.98
N ARG A 43 5.47 2.72 16.62
CA ARG A 43 5.69 3.99 15.94
C ARG A 43 5.61 5.16 16.90
N GLY A 44 6.66 5.98 16.94
CA GLY A 44 6.78 7.14 17.84
C GLY A 44 7.44 6.80 19.17
N ASP A 45 7.70 7.83 19.99
CA ASP A 45 8.24 7.72 21.34
C ASP A 45 7.51 8.71 22.27
N PRO A 46 6.65 8.24 23.20
CA PRO A 46 6.19 6.85 23.36
C PRO A 46 5.41 6.35 22.14
N PRO A 47 5.35 5.01 21.91
CA PRO A 47 4.62 4.45 20.77
C PRO A 47 3.15 4.84 20.79
N GLY A 48 2.71 5.47 19.69
CA GLY A 48 1.29 5.76 19.45
C GLY A 48 0.51 4.51 19.01
N PRO A 49 -0.82 4.61 18.90
CA PRO A 49 -1.65 3.49 18.47
C PRO A 49 -1.29 3.07 17.04
N THR A 50 -1.09 1.78 16.85
CA THR A 50 -0.84 1.12 15.57
C THR A 50 -1.69 -0.13 15.45
N HIS A 51 -1.90 -0.63 14.24
CA HIS A 51 -2.78 -1.76 13.99
C HIS A 51 -2.03 -2.90 13.30
N ALA A 52 -2.40 -4.13 13.63
CA ALA A 52 -2.08 -5.27 12.79
C ALA A 52 -3.03 -5.24 11.57
N ALA A 53 -2.49 -5.11 10.37
CA ALA A 53 -3.30 -4.82 9.18
C ALA A 53 -4.27 -5.95 8.83
N LEU A 54 -3.82 -7.21 8.80
CA LEU A 54 -4.64 -8.33 8.34
C LEU A 54 -5.92 -8.58 9.16
N PRO A 55 -5.92 -8.51 10.52
CA PRO A 55 -7.15 -8.62 11.30
C PRO A 55 -8.15 -7.49 11.00
N VAL A 56 -7.68 -6.24 10.85
CA VAL A 56 -8.54 -5.11 10.54
C VAL A 56 -9.13 -5.25 9.13
N LEU A 57 -8.33 -5.69 8.16
CA LEU A 57 -8.78 -5.96 6.79
C LEU A 57 -9.78 -7.11 6.74
N ALA A 58 -9.67 -8.12 7.59
CA ALA A 58 -10.65 -9.20 7.68
C ALA A 58 -12.01 -8.69 8.16
N VAL A 59 -12.03 -7.77 9.13
CA VAL A 59 -13.25 -7.10 9.59
C VAL A 59 -13.87 -6.26 8.48
N ALA A 60 -13.06 -5.47 7.75
CA ALA A 60 -13.53 -4.67 6.62
C ALA A 60 -14.10 -5.54 5.49
N ALA A 61 -13.41 -6.64 5.16
CA ALA A 61 -13.87 -7.59 4.13
C ALA A 61 -15.20 -8.26 4.50
N GLY A 62 -15.40 -8.61 5.78
CA GLY A 62 -16.65 -9.18 6.28
C GLY A 62 -17.80 -8.16 6.36
N ALA A 63 -17.49 -6.86 6.32
CA ALA A 63 -18.48 -5.78 6.40
C ALA A 63 -18.92 -5.26 5.02
N THR A 64 -18.25 -5.63 3.94
CA THR A 64 -18.42 -5.10 2.58
C THR A 64 -18.64 -6.22 1.56
N ASP A 65 -19.25 -5.89 0.42
CA ASP A 65 -19.58 -6.85 -0.62
C ASP A 65 -18.59 -6.85 -1.79
N GLN A 66 -18.16 -5.68 -2.24
CA GLN A 66 -17.33 -5.50 -3.44
C GLN A 66 -15.95 -4.90 -3.15
N MET A 67 -15.83 -4.17 -2.04
CA MET A 67 -14.61 -3.44 -1.69
C MET A 67 -13.41 -4.38 -1.52
N ARG A 68 -12.34 -4.10 -2.24
CA ARG A 68 -11.04 -4.77 -2.07
C ARG A 68 -10.39 -4.31 -0.77
N VAL A 69 -9.69 -5.21 -0.11
CA VAL A 69 -8.94 -4.92 1.11
C VAL A 69 -7.44 -4.98 0.82
N LEU A 70 -6.73 -3.91 1.20
CA LEU A 70 -5.31 -3.72 0.88
C LEU A 70 -4.50 -3.44 2.13
N SER A 71 -3.43 -4.18 2.37
CA SER A 71 -2.42 -3.75 3.33
C SER A 71 -1.51 -2.66 2.74
N SER A 72 -1.32 -1.55 3.46
CA SER A 72 -0.50 -0.42 2.98
C SER A 72 0.50 0.08 4.05
N ILE A 73 1.40 -0.77 4.49
CA ILE A 73 1.85 -2.09 4.03
C ILE A 73 2.03 -3.06 5.21
N ILE A 74 2.15 -4.36 4.93
CA ILE A 74 2.68 -5.35 5.88
C ILE A 74 4.20 -5.16 6.00
N LEU A 75 4.72 -5.12 7.22
CA LEU A 75 6.15 -5.14 7.49
C LEU A 75 6.68 -6.58 7.41
N THR A 76 6.91 -7.05 6.18
CA THR A 76 7.20 -8.46 5.85
C THR A 76 8.32 -9.10 6.67
N PRO A 77 9.42 -8.40 7.09
CA PRO A 77 10.48 -9.00 7.89
C PRO A 77 10.03 -9.58 9.23
N PHE A 78 8.91 -9.11 9.77
CA PHE A 78 8.40 -9.59 11.06
C PHE A 78 7.61 -10.89 10.97
N TYR A 79 7.33 -11.36 9.76
CA TYR A 79 6.51 -12.54 9.53
C TYR A 79 7.33 -13.76 9.13
N HIS A 80 6.89 -14.92 9.58
CA HIS A 80 7.32 -16.19 9.02
C HIS A 80 6.48 -16.48 7.74
N PRO A 81 7.12 -16.84 6.61
CA PRO A 81 6.43 -16.98 5.32
C PRO A 81 5.28 -17.99 5.33
N LEU A 82 5.41 -19.09 6.05
CA LEU A 82 4.35 -20.09 6.17
C LEU A 82 3.07 -19.51 6.78
N PHE A 83 3.22 -18.74 7.86
CA PHE A 83 2.07 -18.15 8.55
C PHE A 83 1.47 -17.01 7.75
N LEU A 84 2.31 -16.15 7.15
CA LEU A 84 1.83 -15.05 6.32
C LEU A 84 1.12 -15.57 5.07
N ALA A 85 1.67 -16.55 4.38
CA ALA A 85 1.05 -17.16 3.19
C ALA A 85 -0.30 -17.78 3.52
N ARG A 86 -0.40 -18.50 4.65
CA ARG A 86 -1.66 -19.12 5.11
C ARG A 86 -2.69 -18.07 5.51
N THR A 87 -2.28 -17.03 6.26
CA THR A 87 -3.20 -15.97 6.70
C THR A 87 -3.73 -15.20 5.50
N ALA A 88 -2.86 -14.84 4.55
CA ALA A 88 -3.26 -14.16 3.31
C ALA A 88 -4.21 -15.04 2.47
N ALA A 89 -3.93 -16.33 2.31
CA ALA A 89 -4.81 -17.26 1.60
C ALA A 89 -6.18 -17.41 2.27
N THR A 90 -6.20 -17.44 3.62
CA THR A 90 -7.45 -17.49 4.38
C THR A 90 -8.28 -16.24 4.19
N LEU A 91 -7.66 -15.06 4.28
CA LEU A 91 -8.34 -13.78 4.07
C LEU A 91 -8.83 -13.64 2.62
N ASP A 92 -8.01 -14.08 1.65
CA ASP A 92 -8.38 -14.08 0.23
C ASP A 92 -9.64 -14.95 0.00
N ALA A 93 -9.65 -16.16 0.53
CA ALA A 93 -10.81 -17.04 0.43
C ALA A 93 -12.05 -16.48 1.16
N ALA A 94 -11.86 -15.97 2.39
CA ALA A 94 -12.96 -15.42 3.19
C ALA A 94 -13.55 -14.14 2.58
N SER A 95 -12.76 -13.36 1.86
CA SER A 95 -13.20 -12.16 1.15
C SER A 95 -13.73 -12.45 -0.27
N GLY A 96 -13.72 -13.71 -0.74
CA GLY A 96 -14.10 -14.03 -2.11
C GLY A 96 -13.13 -13.48 -3.17
N GLY A 97 -11.83 -13.44 -2.86
CA GLY A 97 -10.79 -12.97 -3.81
C GLY A 97 -10.63 -11.45 -3.86
N ARG A 98 -10.90 -10.74 -2.76
CA ARG A 98 -10.79 -9.28 -2.67
C ARG A 98 -9.51 -8.78 -1.97
N LEU A 99 -8.61 -9.69 -1.56
CA LEU A 99 -7.34 -9.30 -0.95
C LEU A 99 -6.34 -8.79 -1.98
N THR A 100 -5.68 -7.69 -1.67
CA THR A 100 -4.43 -7.23 -2.26
C THR A 100 -3.40 -7.07 -1.14
N LEU A 101 -2.23 -7.69 -1.27
CA LEU A 101 -1.22 -7.70 -0.23
C LEU A 101 -0.12 -6.69 -0.54
N GLY A 102 -0.18 -5.51 0.06
CA GLY A 102 0.91 -4.54 0.03
C GLY A 102 1.98 -4.91 1.06
N VAL A 103 3.23 -5.00 0.63
CA VAL A 103 4.36 -5.47 1.42
C VAL A 103 5.54 -4.49 1.39
N GLY A 104 6.28 -4.42 2.48
CA GLY A 104 7.47 -3.58 2.56
C GLY A 104 8.48 -4.12 3.57
N VAL A 105 9.67 -3.51 3.53
CA VAL A 105 10.79 -3.94 4.37
C VAL A 105 10.83 -3.25 5.74
N GLY A 106 10.09 -2.16 5.93
CA GLY A 106 10.18 -1.33 7.15
C GLY A 106 11.57 -0.73 7.37
N GLY A 107 11.86 -0.41 8.63
CA GLY A 107 13.16 0.11 9.08
C GLY A 107 13.16 1.62 9.32
N GLU A 108 12.02 2.26 9.30
CA GLU A 108 11.84 3.66 9.73
C GLU A 108 11.97 3.80 11.26
N PHE A 109 11.54 2.76 11.98
CA PHE A 109 11.64 2.66 13.43
C PHE A 109 12.50 1.45 13.84
N PRO A 110 13.82 1.61 14.04
CA PRO A 110 14.71 0.50 14.40
C PRO A 110 14.29 -0.25 15.67
N VAL A 111 13.65 0.43 16.61
CA VAL A 111 13.14 -0.14 17.87
C VAL A 111 12.17 -1.31 17.63
N GLU A 112 11.40 -1.30 16.53
CA GLU A 112 10.50 -2.40 16.16
C GLU A 112 11.30 -3.69 15.89
N PHE A 113 12.45 -3.56 15.22
CA PHE A 113 13.32 -4.70 14.91
C PHE A 113 14.01 -5.23 16.16
N GLU A 114 14.50 -4.35 17.02
CA GLU A 114 15.13 -4.72 18.29
C GLU A 114 14.15 -5.48 19.20
N ALA A 115 12.93 -4.96 19.36
CA ALA A 115 11.88 -5.58 20.15
C ALA A 115 11.48 -6.96 19.60
N ALA A 116 11.55 -7.18 18.30
CA ALA A 116 11.27 -8.47 17.67
C ALA A 116 12.50 -9.40 17.59
N GLY A 117 13.66 -9.01 18.12
CA GLY A 117 14.90 -9.79 18.02
C GLY A 117 15.46 -9.87 16.59
N LEU A 118 15.13 -8.93 15.73
CA LEU A 118 15.54 -8.89 14.33
C LEU A 118 16.59 -7.81 14.08
N ARG A 119 17.40 -7.99 13.05
CA ARG A 119 18.40 -6.99 12.65
C ARG A 119 17.89 -6.20 11.44
N VAL A 120 17.87 -4.86 11.53
CA VAL A 120 17.42 -3.96 10.46
C VAL A 120 18.17 -4.20 9.14
N ASN A 121 19.47 -4.51 9.18
CA ASN A 121 20.28 -4.75 7.99
C ASN A 121 19.95 -6.06 7.25
N GLN A 122 19.15 -6.93 7.85
CA GLN A 122 18.71 -8.20 7.24
C GLN A 122 17.34 -8.08 6.56
N ARG A 123 16.61 -6.96 6.78
CA ARG A 123 15.22 -6.79 6.37
C ARG A 123 14.95 -7.07 4.89
N GLY A 124 15.84 -6.63 3.99
CA GLY A 124 15.68 -6.81 2.55
C GLY A 124 15.72 -8.28 2.13
N ARG A 125 16.78 -9.00 2.51
CA ARG A 125 16.91 -10.44 2.18
C ARG A 125 15.85 -11.29 2.85
N ARG A 126 15.50 -10.96 4.08
CA ARG A 126 14.42 -11.66 4.81
C ARG A 126 13.08 -11.49 4.09
N THR A 127 12.79 -10.29 3.56
CA THR A 127 11.62 -10.07 2.71
C THR A 127 11.69 -10.85 1.40
N ASP A 128 12.86 -10.88 0.74
CA ASP A 128 13.03 -11.61 -0.53
C ASP A 128 12.74 -13.11 -0.36
N GLU A 129 13.33 -13.73 0.67
CA GLU A 129 13.07 -15.15 0.99
C GLU A 129 11.60 -15.38 1.38
N CYS A 130 11.01 -14.45 2.17
CA CYS A 130 9.61 -14.55 2.55
C CYS A 130 8.68 -14.57 1.34
N LEU A 131 8.85 -13.63 0.41
CA LEU A 131 8.03 -13.54 -0.79
C LEU A 131 8.22 -14.76 -1.72
N GLU A 132 9.46 -15.24 -1.87
CA GLU A 132 9.74 -16.45 -2.64
C GLU A 132 9.02 -17.68 -2.07
N VAL A 133 9.12 -17.89 -0.77
CA VAL A 133 8.46 -19.01 -0.09
C VAL A 133 6.94 -18.90 -0.16
N MET A 134 6.37 -17.72 0.05
CA MET A 134 4.94 -17.50 -0.05
C MET A 134 4.39 -17.88 -1.42
N ARG A 135 5.07 -17.44 -2.50
CA ARG A 135 4.67 -17.77 -3.88
C ARG A 135 4.69 -19.28 -4.14
N LYS A 136 5.71 -19.97 -3.64
CA LYS A 136 5.78 -21.44 -3.73
C LYS A 136 4.65 -22.12 -2.95
N LEU A 137 4.35 -21.66 -1.72
CA LEU A 137 3.28 -22.24 -0.92
C LEU A 137 1.88 -22.05 -1.54
N TRP A 138 1.65 -20.95 -2.26
CA TRP A 138 0.37 -20.69 -2.93
C TRP A 138 0.11 -21.55 -4.15
N THR A 139 1.12 -22.29 -4.67
CA THR A 139 0.90 -23.29 -5.72
C THR A 139 0.13 -24.53 -5.21
N GLY A 140 0.18 -24.79 -3.89
CA GLY A 140 -0.38 -25.99 -3.28
C GLY A 140 0.54 -27.19 -3.29
N GLU A 141 1.77 -27.05 -3.81
CA GLU A 141 2.76 -28.11 -3.80
C GLU A 141 3.54 -28.13 -2.47
N LYS A 142 4.20 -29.27 -2.18
CA LYS A 142 5.12 -29.36 -1.06
C LYS A 142 6.35 -28.47 -1.31
N VAL A 143 6.67 -27.65 -0.34
CA VAL A 143 7.79 -26.70 -0.40
C VAL A 143 8.87 -27.11 0.58
N THR A 144 10.02 -27.50 0.06
CA THR A 144 11.28 -27.55 0.81
C THR A 144 12.12 -26.34 0.40
N PHE A 145 12.56 -25.54 1.38
CA PHE A 145 13.32 -24.32 1.16
C PHE A 145 14.44 -24.21 2.18
N SER A 146 15.66 -23.95 1.71
CA SER A 146 16.85 -23.77 2.55
C SER A 146 17.45 -22.40 2.25
N GLY A 147 16.92 -21.37 2.92
CA GLY A 147 17.39 -19.99 2.84
C GLY A 147 18.29 -19.63 4.02
N ARG A 148 18.74 -18.40 4.05
CA ARG A 148 19.53 -17.84 5.15
C ARG A 148 18.66 -17.56 6.38
N HIS A 149 17.40 -17.18 6.17
CA HIS A 149 16.48 -16.72 7.21
C HIS A 149 15.36 -17.70 7.49
N PHE A 150 15.01 -18.53 6.51
CA PHE A 150 13.93 -19.50 6.64
C PHE A 150 14.34 -20.87 6.16
N GLN A 151 13.91 -21.89 6.91
CA GLN A 151 14.08 -23.30 6.60
C GLN A 151 12.72 -23.97 6.62
N LEU A 152 12.34 -24.63 5.54
CA LEU A 152 11.08 -25.37 5.44
C LEU A 152 11.37 -26.76 4.87
N THR A 153 10.68 -27.77 5.38
CA THR A 153 10.73 -29.14 4.88
C THR A 153 9.32 -29.63 4.64
N ASP A 154 9.01 -29.98 3.38
CA ASP A 154 7.71 -30.50 2.93
C ASP A 154 6.50 -29.69 3.41
N ALA A 155 6.69 -28.36 3.53
CA ALA A 155 5.66 -27.47 4.01
C ALA A 155 4.54 -27.27 2.95
N MET A 156 3.31 -27.25 3.40
CA MET A 156 2.12 -26.98 2.57
C MET A 156 1.17 -26.08 3.34
N ILE A 157 0.28 -25.41 2.63
CA ILE A 157 -0.84 -24.66 3.21
C ILE A 157 -2.16 -25.12 2.62
N ASN A 158 -3.20 -25.03 3.42
CA ASN A 158 -4.59 -25.19 3.03
C ASN A 158 -5.44 -24.31 3.97
N PRO A 159 -6.40 -23.47 3.48
CA PRO A 159 -6.78 -23.35 2.07
C PRO A 159 -5.72 -22.68 1.20
N LEU A 160 -5.85 -22.85 -0.11
CA LEU A 160 -5.13 -22.06 -1.11
C LEU A 160 -5.89 -20.77 -1.40
N PRO A 161 -5.22 -19.71 -1.92
CA PRO A 161 -5.91 -18.52 -2.38
C PRO A 161 -6.93 -18.84 -3.48
N VAL A 162 -8.05 -18.13 -3.50
CA VAL A 162 -9.03 -18.22 -4.58
C VAL A 162 -8.60 -17.44 -5.81
N GLN A 163 -7.91 -16.32 -5.62
CA GLN A 163 -7.28 -15.58 -6.71
C GLN A 163 -6.11 -16.39 -7.32
N LYS A 164 -5.98 -16.36 -8.65
CA LYS A 164 -4.95 -17.12 -9.37
C LYS A 164 -4.06 -16.16 -10.17
N PRO A 165 -2.73 -16.39 -10.15
CA PRO A 165 -2.02 -17.48 -9.45
C PRO A 165 -1.96 -17.28 -7.93
N ASN A 166 -2.20 -16.08 -7.42
CA ASN A 166 -2.19 -15.69 -6.00
C ASN A 166 -2.89 -14.34 -5.81
N PRO A 167 -3.19 -13.90 -4.57
CA PRO A 167 -3.57 -12.53 -4.30
C PRO A 167 -2.50 -11.56 -4.82
N PRO A 168 -2.85 -10.43 -5.47
CA PRO A 168 -1.86 -9.48 -5.95
C PRO A 168 -0.94 -9.00 -4.81
N VAL A 169 0.37 -8.99 -5.07
CA VAL A 169 1.40 -8.51 -4.14
C VAL A 169 1.96 -7.18 -4.64
N LEU A 170 1.65 -6.08 -3.95
CA LEU A 170 2.20 -4.76 -4.22
C LEU A 170 3.44 -4.51 -3.36
N VAL A 171 4.60 -4.42 -3.99
CA VAL A 171 5.85 -4.15 -3.27
C VAL A 171 6.02 -2.64 -3.08
N SER A 172 6.20 -2.19 -1.85
CA SER A 172 6.49 -0.79 -1.53
C SER A 172 7.99 -0.54 -1.42
N GLY A 173 8.37 0.70 -1.63
CA GLY A 173 9.72 1.21 -1.45
C GLY A 173 10.20 2.07 -2.61
N ARG A 174 11.25 2.87 -2.32
CA ARG A 174 11.69 4.00 -3.16
C ARG A 174 13.10 3.84 -3.75
N ARG A 175 13.79 2.74 -3.43
CA ARG A 175 15.17 2.47 -3.88
C ARG A 175 15.20 1.35 -4.91
N ASP A 176 16.24 1.29 -5.70
CA ASP A 176 16.42 0.29 -6.76
C ASP A 176 16.24 -1.15 -6.25
N ALA A 177 16.72 -1.45 -5.02
CA ALA A 177 16.49 -2.77 -4.40
C ALA A 177 15.01 -3.10 -4.19
N ALA A 178 14.15 -2.10 -3.91
CA ALA A 178 12.70 -2.32 -3.80
C ALA A 178 12.06 -2.48 -5.19
N MET A 179 12.54 -1.73 -6.19
CA MET A 179 12.09 -1.85 -7.58
C MET A 179 12.45 -3.21 -8.18
N ALA A 180 13.69 -3.69 -7.95
CA ALA A 180 14.12 -5.03 -8.36
C ALA A 180 13.29 -6.12 -7.66
N ARG A 181 12.95 -5.94 -6.36
CA ARG A 181 12.05 -6.83 -5.63
C ARG A 181 10.65 -6.84 -6.22
N ALA A 182 10.10 -5.66 -6.56
CA ALA A 182 8.80 -5.54 -7.21
C ALA A 182 8.80 -6.27 -8.56
N ALA A 183 9.82 -6.06 -9.38
CA ALA A 183 10.00 -6.74 -10.65
C ALA A 183 10.11 -8.26 -10.50
N LYS A 184 10.81 -8.75 -9.46
CA LYS A 184 11.05 -10.19 -9.26
C LYS A 184 9.90 -10.91 -8.58
N PHE A 185 9.30 -10.31 -7.56
CA PHE A 185 8.34 -10.98 -6.68
C PHE A 185 6.96 -10.30 -6.61
N GLY A 186 6.81 -9.05 -7.08
CA GLY A 186 5.57 -8.30 -7.00
C GLY A 186 4.64 -8.53 -8.19
N ASP A 187 3.36 -8.26 -7.99
CA ASP A 187 2.35 -8.11 -9.04
C ASP A 187 2.01 -6.62 -9.22
N GLY A 188 2.71 -5.75 -8.47
CA GLY A 188 2.62 -4.32 -8.54
C GLY A 188 3.67 -3.61 -7.69
N TRP A 189 3.71 -2.29 -7.80
CA TRP A 189 4.59 -1.42 -7.03
C TRP A 189 3.81 -0.23 -6.50
N MET A 190 4.00 0.11 -5.21
CA MET A 190 3.26 1.17 -4.51
C MET A 190 4.21 2.01 -3.66
N PRO A 191 4.79 3.09 -4.20
CA PRO A 191 5.62 4.03 -3.44
C PRO A 191 4.77 5.06 -2.69
N TYR A 192 5.40 5.70 -1.69
CA TYR A 192 4.90 6.85 -0.96
C TYR A 192 5.98 7.93 -0.89
N PHE A 193 5.64 9.20 -0.65
CA PHE A 193 6.57 10.33 -0.75
C PHE A 193 7.44 10.27 -2.01
N TYR A 194 6.77 10.38 -3.15
CA TYR A 194 7.35 10.20 -4.47
C TYR A 194 6.80 11.27 -5.41
N ASP A 195 7.62 11.89 -6.23
CA ASP A 195 7.17 12.84 -7.25
C ASP A 195 6.87 12.15 -8.59
N ALA A 196 6.06 12.77 -9.42
CA ALA A 196 5.59 12.18 -10.68
C ALA A 196 6.72 11.96 -11.72
N PRO A 197 7.72 12.85 -11.90
CA PRO A 197 8.86 12.57 -12.77
C PRO A 197 9.62 11.33 -12.34
N ARG A 198 9.95 11.22 -11.06
CA ARG A 198 10.64 10.05 -10.52
C ARG A 198 9.80 8.78 -10.59
N TYR A 199 8.46 8.90 -10.47
CA TYR A 199 7.55 7.76 -10.65
C TYR A 199 7.68 7.21 -12.07
N ARG A 200 7.64 8.06 -13.09
CA ARG A 200 7.81 7.68 -14.51
C ARG A 200 9.13 6.97 -14.76
N ASP A 201 10.24 7.52 -14.26
CA ASP A 201 11.57 6.90 -14.38
C ASP A 201 11.62 5.52 -13.72
N SER A 202 10.99 5.40 -12.56
CA SER A 202 10.95 4.14 -11.81
C SER A 202 10.11 3.06 -12.49
N VAL A 203 9.04 3.43 -13.18
CA VAL A 203 8.29 2.50 -14.06
C VAL A 203 9.23 1.92 -15.12
N GLY A 204 10.07 2.75 -15.74
CA GLY A 204 11.09 2.30 -16.70
C GLY A 204 12.11 1.34 -16.08
N LYS A 205 12.62 1.66 -14.90
CA LYS A 205 13.57 0.81 -14.17
C LYS A 205 12.97 -0.55 -13.80
N ILE A 206 11.74 -0.57 -13.28
CA ILE A 206 11.05 -1.82 -12.90
C ILE A 206 10.85 -2.71 -14.14
N LYS A 207 10.46 -2.13 -15.29
CA LYS A 207 10.35 -2.86 -16.56
C LYS A 207 11.70 -3.44 -17.01
N GLY A 208 12.80 -2.69 -16.84
CA GLY A 208 14.16 -3.19 -17.08
C GLY A 208 14.51 -4.38 -16.21
N PHE A 209 14.34 -4.27 -14.88
CA PHE A 209 14.59 -5.37 -13.95
C PHE A 209 13.72 -6.61 -14.22
N ALA A 210 12.46 -6.41 -14.65
CA ALA A 210 11.59 -7.52 -15.02
C ALA A 210 12.07 -8.24 -16.29
N ALA A 211 12.51 -7.48 -17.31
CA ALA A 211 13.09 -8.04 -18.53
C ALA A 211 14.37 -8.83 -18.24
N GLU A 212 15.28 -8.30 -17.39
CA GLU A 212 16.48 -9.01 -16.93
C GLU A 212 16.15 -10.32 -16.19
N ALA A 213 15.05 -10.32 -15.43
CA ALA A 213 14.55 -11.50 -14.72
C ALA A 213 13.73 -12.46 -15.59
N GLY A 214 13.51 -12.15 -16.88
CA GLY A 214 12.68 -12.93 -17.79
C GLY A 214 11.20 -12.99 -17.37
N ARG A 215 10.70 -11.96 -16.67
CA ARG A 215 9.36 -11.96 -16.10
C ARG A 215 8.42 -11.08 -16.91
N ASP A 216 7.26 -11.63 -17.30
CA ASP A 216 6.16 -10.84 -17.84
C ASP A 216 5.47 -10.04 -16.73
N ILE A 217 5.35 -8.73 -16.94
CA ILE A 217 4.67 -7.78 -16.06
C ILE A 217 3.59 -6.99 -16.81
N SER A 218 3.00 -7.54 -17.87
CA SER A 218 1.92 -6.90 -18.62
C SER A 218 0.71 -6.56 -17.76
N GLY A 219 0.37 -7.42 -16.78
CA GLY A 219 -0.70 -7.21 -15.79
C GLY A 219 -0.26 -6.49 -14.50
N PHE A 220 0.89 -5.80 -14.52
CA PHE A 220 1.46 -5.21 -13.31
C PHE A 220 0.64 -4.00 -12.81
N GLN A 221 0.29 -4.01 -11.53
CA GLN A 221 -0.47 -2.95 -10.88
C GLN A 221 0.44 -1.77 -10.50
N TRP A 222 0.35 -0.70 -11.26
CA TRP A 222 1.08 0.53 -11.01
C TRP A 222 0.31 1.37 -9.99
N ALA A 223 0.63 1.19 -8.70
CA ALA A 223 -0.05 1.89 -7.62
C ALA A 223 0.77 3.08 -7.11
N HIS A 224 0.08 4.08 -6.58
CA HIS A 224 0.64 5.21 -5.86
C HIS A 224 -0.11 5.42 -4.55
N PHE A 225 0.64 5.77 -3.49
CA PHE A 225 0.10 6.04 -2.17
C PHE A 225 0.34 7.52 -1.82
N PRO A 226 -0.46 8.45 -2.40
CA PRO A 226 -0.33 9.88 -2.13
C PRO A 226 -0.88 10.24 -0.77
N TYR A 227 -0.19 11.14 -0.07
CA TYR A 227 -0.75 11.91 1.02
C TYR A 227 -1.55 13.08 0.43
N ILE A 228 -2.72 13.38 1.00
CA ILE A 228 -3.60 14.42 0.49
C ILE A 228 -4.18 15.27 1.62
N ALA A 229 -4.20 16.59 1.42
CA ALA A 229 -4.88 17.54 2.28
C ALA A 229 -5.60 18.59 1.43
N ILE A 230 -6.93 18.66 1.57
CA ILE A 230 -7.79 19.56 0.78
C ILE A 230 -8.24 20.71 1.65
N TYR A 231 -7.74 21.91 1.34
CA TYR A 231 -8.02 23.16 2.04
C TYR A 231 -8.12 24.33 1.04
N PRO A 232 -8.68 25.48 1.41
CA PRO A 232 -8.87 26.62 0.51
C PRO A 232 -7.59 27.16 -0.14
N THR A 233 -6.42 26.94 0.49
CA THR A 233 -5.12 27.35 -0.06
C THR A 233 -4.10 26.23 0.08
N GLU A 234 -3.14 26.18 -0.84
CA GLU A 234 -2.01 25.24 -0.77
C GLU A 234 -1.17 25.42 0.50
N GLN A 235 -0.96 26.70 0.92
CA GLN A 235 -0.21 27.01 2.13
C GLN A 235 -0.87 26.37 3.36
N GLN A 236 -2.17 26.53 3.55
CA GLN A 236 -2.92 25.93 4.66
C GLN A 236 -2.88 24.41 4.59
N ALA A 237 -3.08 23.83 3.41
CA ALA A 237 -3.01 22.38 3.20
C ALA A 237 -1.63 21.83 3.58
N ALA A 238 -0.56 22.52 3.18
CA ALA A 238 0.81 22.12 3.47
C ALA A 238 1.13 22.19 4.97
N GLU A 239 0.72 23.27 5.65
CA GLU A 239 0.93 23.41 7.09
C GLU A 239 0.23 22.33 7.89
N VAL A 240 -1.06 22.09 7.60
CA VAL A 240 -1.84 21.03 8.25
C VAL A 240 -1.25 19.65 7.95
N ALA A 241 -0.89 19.34 6.71
CA ALA A 241 -0.30 18.07 6.36
C ALA A 241 1.08 17.88 7.04
N ALA A 242 1.91 18.93 7.14
CA ALA A 242 3.18 18.88 7.82
C ALA A 242 3.02 18.59 9.33
N GLU A 243 2.07 19.19 9.99
CA GLU A 243 1.74 18.91 11.39
C GLU A 243 1.30 17.43 11.58
N GLN A 244 0.39 16.95 10.72
CA GLN A 244 -0.14 15.59 10.84
C GLN A 244 0.87 14.49 10.49
N LEU A 245 1.81 14.75 9.60
CA LEU A 245 2.80 13.79 9.13
C LEU A 245 4.13 13.90 9.87
N GLY A 246 4.51 15.09 10.36
CA GLY A 246 5.79 15.34 11.03
C GLY A 246 6.03 14.49 12.28
N GLY A 247 4.98 14.17 13.02
CA GLY A 247 5.04 13.24 14.16
C GLY A 247 5.11 11.75 13.76
N ARG A 248 4.96 11.44 12.47
CA ARG A 248 4.93 10.05 11.96
C ARG A 248 6.22 9.62 11.29
N TYR A 249 7.03 10.57 10.84
CA TYR A 249 8.22 10.30 10.03
C TYR A 249 9.43 11.04 10.58
N LEU A 250 10.54 10.33 10.68
CA LEU A 250 11.84 10.89 11.06
C LEU A 250 12.55 11.35 9.78
N TYR A 251 12.43 12.64 9.44
CA TYR A 251 13.17 13.26 8.36
C TYR A 251 14.06 14.38 8.92
N GLY A 252 15.29 14.46 8.44
CA GLY A 252 16.13 15.63 8.67
C GLY A 252 15.76 16.76 7.71
N GLY A 253 15.58 17.97 8.23
CA GLY A 253 15.20 19.15 7.46
C GLY A 253 13.79 19.67 7.76
N GLU A 254 13.38 20.73 7.07
CA GLU A 254 12.03 21.26 7.21
C GLU A 254 11.03 20.29 6.56
N PHE A 255 10.20 19.69 7.38
CA PHE A 255 9.22 18.71 6.92
C PHE A 255 8.17 19.31 5.97
N LEU A 256 7.96 20.62 6.04
CA LEU A 256 7.07 21.38 5.15
C LEU A 256 7.50 21.26 3.67
N ASP A 257 8.82 21.29 3.38
CA ASP A 257 9.32 21.14 2.01
C ASP A 257 9.07 19.74 1.45
N ILE A 258 9.15 18.71 2.30
CA ILE A 258 8.84 17.33 1.94
C ILE A 258 7.35 17.20 1.59
N VAL A 259 6.49 17.82 2.40
CA VAL A 259 5.05 17.81 2.19
C VAL A 259 4.69 18.52 0.88
N ARG A 260 5.23 19.72 0.63
CA ARG A 260 5.00 20.44 -0.62
C ARG A 260 5.46 19.68 -1.86
N LYS A 261 6.54 18.93 -1.71
CA LYS A 261 7.09 18.17 -2.85
C LYS A 261 6.32 16.91 -3.19
N TYR A 262 5.71 16.24 -2.20
CA TYR A 262 5.23 14.87 -2.38
C TYR A 262 3.75 14.65 -2.08
N CYS A 263 3.06 15.64 -1.51
CA CYS A 263 1.65 15.52 -1.15
C CYS A 263 0.76 16.24 -2.18
N LEU A 264 -0.48 15.80 -2.29
CA LEU A 264 -1.52 16.52 -3.03
C LEU A 264 -2.12 17.57 -2.10
N LEU A 265 -1.98 18.85 -2.44
CA LEU A 265 -2.26 19.97 -1.54
C LEU A 265 -3.09 21.06 -2.21
N GLY A 266 -4.00 21.65 -1.46
CA GLY A 266 -4.75 22.84 -1.88
C GLY A 266 -6.22 22.56 -2.11
N THR A 267 -6.83 23.24 -3.09
CA THR A 267 -8.22 22.99 -3.48
C THR A 267 -8.38 21.65 -4.19
N VAL A 268 -9.61 21.23 -4.46
CA VAL A 268 -9.90 20.03 -5.24
C VAL A 268 -9.26 20.14 -6.62
N GLU A 269 -9.34 21.31 -7.27
CA GLU A 269 -8.75 21.57 -8.58
C GLU A 269 -7.23 21.41 -8.56
N ASN A 270 -6.55 21.96 -7.54
CA ASN A 270 -5.09 21.78 -7.38
C ASN A 270 -4.73 20.31 -7.21
N CYS A 271 -5.48 19.56 -6.38
CA CYS A 271 -5.25 18.15 -6.16
C CYS A 271 -5.51 17.32 -7.45
N ILE A 272 -6.49 17.70 -8.27
CA ILE A 272 -6.76 17.08 -9.57
C ILE A 272 -5.57 17.29 -10.52
N GLU A 273 -5.07 18.52 -10.66
CA GLU A 273 -3.92 18.83 -11.51
C GLU A 273 -2.68 18.04 -11.08
N GLN A 274 -2.36 18.04 -9.78
CA GLN A 274 -1.24 17.30 -9.23
C GLN A 274 -1.39 15.79 -9.41
N LEU A 275 -2.59 15.23 -9.23
CA LEU A 275 -2.85 13.80 -9.43
C LEU A 275 -2.75 13.39 -10.91
N GLN A 276 -3.15 14.27 -11.83
CA GLN A 276 -3.03 14.02 -13.27
C GLN A 276 -1.57 13.75 -13.66
N GLU A 277 -0.59 14.43 -13.06
CA GLU A 277 0.83 14.19 -13.33
C GLU A 277 1.26 12.74 -13.00
N TYR A 278 0.75 12.16 -11.91
CA TYR A 278 1.01 10.75 -11.56
C TYR A 278 0.31 9.77 -12.49
N ILE A 279 -0.92 10.08 -12.90
CA ILE A 279 -1.66 9.28 -13.89
C ILE A 279 -0.91 9.28 -15.23
N ASP A 280 -0.40 10.44 -15.66
CA ASP A 280 0.42 10.59 -16.87
C ASP A 280 1.78 9.91 -16.74
N ALA A 281 2.30 9.80 -15.52
CA ALA A 281 3.50 9.04 -15.20
C ALA A 281 3.28 7.52 -15.16
N GLY A 282 2.02 7.06 -15.27
CA GLY A 282 1.67 5.65 -15.36
C GLY A 282 0.94 5.07 -14.15
N ALA A 283 0.65 5.85 -13.10
CA ALA A 283 -0.13 5.37 -11.96
C ALA A 283 -1.57 5.01 -12.36
N ARG A 284 -2.08 3.89 -11.85
CA ARG A 284 -3.43 3.38 -12.16
C ARG A 284 -4.25 3.06 -10.90
N HIS A 285 -3.59 2.68 -9.82
CA HIS A 285 -4.23 2.42 -8.52
C HIS A 285 -3.81 3.51 -7.54
N ILE A 286 -4.73 4.36 -7.14
CA ILE A 286 -4.48 5.52 -6.28
C ILE A 286 -5.07 5.25 -4.90
N ILE A 287 -4.22 5.15 -3.89
CA ILE A 287 -4.63 4.85 -2.51
C ILE A 287 -4.34 6.05 -1.63
N PHE A 288 -5.35 6.87 -1.41
CA PHE A 288 -5.20 8.13 -0.67
C PHE A 288 -4.90 7.90 0.82
N SER A 289 -3.92 8.61 1.35
CA SER A 289 -3.66 8.75 2.77
C SER A 289 -4.03 10.16 3.22
N ILE A 290 -5.09 10.28 4.00
CA ILE A 290 -5.64 11.58 4.40
C ILE A 290 -4.75 12.22 5.46
N SER A 291 -4.25 13.43 5.19
CA SER A 291 -3.30 14.16 6.02
C SER A 291 -3.94 15.41 6.62
N CYS A 292 -4.94 15.19 7.46
CA CYS A 292 -5.66 16.24 8.18
C CYS A 292 -6.00 15.78 9.62
N PRO A 293 -6.47 16.67 10.51
CA PRO A 293 -7.01 16.32 11.81
C PRO A 293 -8.13 15.30 11.72
N ARG A 294 -8.35 14.56 12.82
CA ARG A 294 -9.31 13.44 12.86
C ARG A 294 -10.73 13.88 12.49
N GLU A 295 -11.14 15.03 12.97
CA GLU A 295 -12.45 15.63 12.75
C GLU A 295 -12.74 15.98 11.28
N ASP A 296 -11.70 16.27 10.50
CA ASP A 296 -11.79 16.62 9.08
C ASP A 296 -11.76 15.42 8.12
N ARG A 297 -11.41 14.23 8.60
CA ARG A 297 -11.12 13.07 7.74
C ARG A 297 -12.30 12.58 6.93
N GLU A 298 -13.49 12.54 7.53
CA GLU A 298 -14.71 12.13 6.81
C GLU A 298 -15.05 13.14 5.70
N ARG A 299 -14.98 14.43 6.00
CA ARG A 299 -15.17 15.49 5.00
C ARG A 299 -14.20 15.34 3.82
N HIS A 300 -12.90 15.08 4.09
CA HIS A 300 -11.92 14.87 3.01
C HIS A 300 -12.25 13.64 2.16
N LEU A 301 -12.61 12.52 2.78
CA LEU A 301 -13.00 11.30 2.05
C LEU A 301 -14.27 11.55 1.21
N GLU A 302 -15.26 12.27 1.72
CA GLU A 302 -16.44 12.64 0.94
C GLU A 302 -16.10 13.55 -0.25
N THR A 303 -15.29 14.58 -0.02
CA THR A 303 -14.85 15.51 -1.09
C THR A 303 -14.09 14.76 -2.18
N ILE A 304 -13.15 13.88 -1.81
CA ILE A 304 -12.41 13.04 -2.78
C ILE A 304 -13.40 12.20 -3.60
N ALA A 305 -14.36 11.53 -2.93
CA ALA A 305 -15.30 10.65 -3.60
C ALA A 305 -16.29 11.38 -4.52
N LYS A 306 -16.76 12.56 -4.08
CA LYS A 306 -17.83 13.30 -4.78
C LYS A 306 -17.31 14.27 -5.83
N GLU A 307 -16.07 14.77 -5.69
CA GLU A 307 -15.55 15.85 -6.54
C GLU A 307 -14.27 15.43 -7.30
N LEU A 308 -13.29 14.80 -6.64
CA LEU A 308 -12.02 14.47 -7.27
C LEU A 308 -12.12 13.20 -8.14
N ILE A 309 -12.62 12.09 -7.61
CA ILE A 309 -12.71 10.81 -8.34
C ILE A 309 -13.58 10.90 -9.59
N PRO A 310 -14.77 11.55 -9.57
CA PRO A 310 -15.61 11.68 -10.76
C PRO A 310 -14.95 12.43 -11.92
N HIS A 311 -14.05 13.40 -11.63
CA HIS A 311 -13.29 14.08 -12.68
C HIS A 311 -12.52 13.10 -13.55
N PHE A 312 -11.90 12.07 -12.96
CA PHE A 312 -11.11 11.09 -13.68
C PHE A 312 -11.97 9.99 -14.30
N ARG A 313 -13.08 9.62 -13.68
CA ARG A 313 -14.02 8.62 -14.23
C ARG A 313 -14.82 9.17 -15.42
N ASN A 314 -15.27 10.42 -15.35
CA ASN A 314 -16.07 11.04 -16.42
C ASN A 314 -15.24 11.38 -17.68
N LYS A 315 -13.93 11.54 -17.57
CA LYS A 315 -13.04 11.68 -18.75
C LYS A 315 -12.88 10.39 -19.53
N GLN A 316 -13.35 9.27 -19.00
CA GLN A 316 -13.26 7.93 -19.59
C GLN A 316 -14.56 7.54 -20.33
N ALA A 317 -15.67 8.27 -20.15
CA ALA A 317 -16.95 8.10 -20.82
C ALA A 317 -17.02 8.96 -22.09
#